data_e15527b17356e917cae5098e967c8160
#
_entry.id   e15527b17356e917cae5098e967c8160
#
_cell.length_a   1.000
_cell.length_b   1.000
_cell.length_c   1.000
_cell.angle_alpha   90.00
_cell.angle_beta   90.00
_cell.angle_gamma   90.00
#
_symmetry.space_group_name_H-M   'P 1'
#
loop_
_entity.id
_entity.type
_entity.pdbx_description
1 polymer ?
#
loop_
_entity_poly.entity_id
_entity_poly.type
_entity_poly.pdbx_seq_one_letter_code
_entity_poly.pdbx_strand_id
1 'polypeptide(L)'
;MDSGGMEETLVSQPLPQRTSRSLQVRLFLTCWLVYLAHFSPFVTREQYLAMSLAERGSVHVDDYVDLHPDLFVMPGRGSFVGANPGASFLAAIPYWLALPVLERVAPVRPRPPDETAQPVYREERLMRLRFYKLVRERGLDVRLGVGALLLSGFFMAPLAALGAVTLLRLFRRLKLSEATSLWMALLFALGTPLFLRAGTLSLNLLVTLLGLWSFALVWWPWRGQPERGSARLRGEPARYFAAGFLAAYAVATDFTGAVTAGVLGLFVLYQQFRARAFGPALRATLWFLAGAALPMAFLFWYQWYCFGNFWQPVQFHMPSQVFRGYPSARGFGWPLPEALWGLLFHPQYGLLVFAPVFALALYHPVLMWRKQNRVPANVALFAWACFAGIYLFSSCIHYTVRHQWQDGVRYIVPALPFLLLLVGDVMARMKRWTALLITIPSVLLAWCVAMVRESPFLSLCAVLRDGLQFPWLTTLSRAAEQYYPPLADPASPASRYFPLLAALGLAVGLFLIWRVGPPAFRHRRPAS
;
A
#
# COMPACT_ATOMS: atom_id res chain seq x y z
N MET A 1 -54.87 -23.08 39.32
CA MET A 1 -54.67 -22.78 37.88
C MET A 1 -53.70 -21.64 37.84
N ASP A 2 -52.39 -21.98 37.82
CA ASP A 2 -51.28 -21.06 37.86
C ASP A 2 -50.76 -20.88 36.45
N SER A 3 -50.87 -19.68 35.91
CA SER A 3 -50.26 -19.27 34.65
C SER A 3 -48.92 -18.64 34.96
N GLY A 4 -47.87 -19.48 35.02
CA GLY A 4 -46.48 -19.03 35.15
C GLY A 4 -46.02 -18.36 33.85
N GLY A 5 -45.92 -17.03 33.88
CA GLY A 5 -45.30 -16.25 32.83
C GLY A 5 -43.80 -16.53 32.72
N MET A 6 -43.41 -17.08 31.60
CA MET A 6 -42.01 -17.24 31.21
C MET A 6 -41.50 -15.89 30.71
N GLU A 7 -40.94 -15.06 31.59
CA GLU A 7 -40.13 -13.90 31.20
C GLU A 7 -38.86 -14.39 30.51
N GLU A 8 -38.84 -14.35 29.17
CA GLU A 8 -37.63 -14.44 28.40
C GLU A 8 -36.70 -13.29 28.79
N THR A 9 -35.72 -13.58 29.62
CA THR A 9 -34.58 -12.72 29.87
C THR A 9 -33.82 -12.51 28.56
N LEU A 10 -34.16 -11.44 27.85
CA LEU A 10 -33.37 -10.89 26.76
C LEU A 10 -31.97 -10.54 27.32
N VAL A 11 -31.03 -11.48 27.18
CA VAL A 11 -29.62 -11.25 27.46
C VAL A 11 -29.17 -10.10 26.53
N SER A 12 -29.07 -8.92 27.09
CA SER A 12 -28.55 -7.72 26.40
C SER A 12 -27.15 -8.03 25.90
N GLN A 13 -27.00 -8.24 24.59
CA GLN A 13 -25.69 -8.42 23.96
C GLN A 13 -24.84 -7.16 24.22
N PRO A 14 -23.64 -7.31 24.82
CA PRO A 14 -22.81 -6.18 25.12
C PRO A 14 -22.47 -5.43 23.81
N LEU A 15 -22.69 -4.12 23.82
CA LEU A 15 -22.35 -3.22 22.73
C LEU A 15 -20.89 -3.43 22.30
N PRO A 16 -20.57 -3.37 21.00
CA PRO A 16 -19.20 -3.54 20.51
C PRO A 16 -18.29 -2.50 21.18
N GLN A 17 -17.34 -2.98 21.96
CA GLN A 17 -16.39 -2.14 22.69
C GLN A 17 -15.64 -1.24 21.70
N ARG A 18 -15.81 0.07 21.83
CA ARG A 18 -15.09 1.06 21.01
C ARG A 18 -13.59 0.92 21.31
N THR A 19 -12.79 0.72 20.27
CA THR A 19 -11.32 0.84 20.38
C THR A 19 -10.97 2.22 20.91
N SER A 20 -10.10 2.31 21.93
CA SER A 20 -9.75 3.60 22.51
C SER A 20 -9.10 4.48 21.41
N ARG A 21 -9.47 5.76 21.38
CA ARG A 21 -8.88 6.73 20.45
C ARG A 21 -7.36 6.80 20.64
N SER A 22 -6.90 6.67 21.87
CA SER A 22 -5.48 6.62 22.22
C SER A 22 -4.75 5.46 21.52
N LEU A 23 -5.32 4.24 21.52
CA LEU A 23 -4.70 3.09 20.85
C LEU A 23 -4.59 3.30 19.33
N GLN A 24 -5.61 3.89 18.71
CA GLN A 24 -5.58 4.20 17.28
C GLN A 24 -4.48 5.20 16.93
N VAL A 25 -4.31 6.26 17.73
CA VAL A 25 -3.26 7.25 17.56
C VAL A 25 -1.88 6.62 17.75
N ARG A 26 -1.70 5.80 18.79
CA ARG A 26 -0.42 5.09 19.02
C ARG A 26 -0.08 4.15 17.89
N LEU A 27 -1.04 3.37 17.39
CA LEU A 27 -0.82 2.50 16.23
C LEU A 27 -0.44 3.32 14.99
N PHE A 28 -1.16 4.41 14.73
CA PHE A 28 -0.83 5.32 13.61
C PHE A 28 0.59 5.84 13.70
N LEU A 29 0.97 6.44 14.85
CA LEU A 29 2.30 7.00 15.05
C LEU A 29 3.40 5.94 14.99
N THR A 30 3.14 4.75 15.54
CA THR A 30 4.08 3.61 15.46
C THR A 30 4.36 3.22 14.02
N CYS A 31 3.31 2.98 13.23
CA CYS A 31 3.46 2.61 11.84
C CYS A 31 4.13 3.72 11.03
N TRP A 32 3.70 4.97 11.19
CA TRP A 32 4.27 6.10 10.49
C TRP A 32 5.76 6.29 10.79
N LEU A 33 6.16 6.26 12.08
CA LEU A 33 7.55 6.38 12.47
C LEU A 33 8.42 5.25 11.90
N VAL A 34 7.94 4.01 11.95
CA VAL A 34 8.67 2.86 11.39
C VAL A 34 8.82 2.99 9.87
N TYR A 35 7.77 3.39 9.17
CA TYR A 35 7.84 3.60 7.71
C TYR A 35 8.76 4.75 7.33
N LEU A 36 8.71 5.85 8.08
CA LEU A 36 9.61 7.00 7.89
C LEU A 36 11.07 6.60 8.10
N ALA A 37 11.36 5.80 9.13
CA ALA A 37 12.71 5.29 9.37
C ALA A 37 13.22 4.36 8.25
N HIS A 38 12.33 3.69 7.52
CA HIS A 38 12.67 2.76 6.44
C HIS A 38 12.32 3.32 5.05
N PHE A 39 12.18 4.65 4.91
CA PHE A 39 11.94 5.21 3.59
C PHE A 39 13.09 4.91 2.63
N SER A 40 12.77 4.78 1.35
CA SER A 40 13.75 4.59 0.31
C SER A 40 13.82 5.84 -0.57
N PRO A 41 15.01 6.37 -0.84
CA PRO A 41 15.20 7.46 -1.79
C PRO A 41 15.07 7.00 -3.25
N PHE A 42 14.56 5.81 -3.48
CA PHE A 42 14.28 5.29 -4.81
C PHE A 42 13.17 6.11 -5.48
N VAL A 43 13.49 6.70 -6.63
CA VAL A 43 12.56 7.53 -7.40
C VAL A 43 11.71 6.64 -8.27
N THR A 44 10.42 6.65 -8.04
CA THR A 44 9.44 5.95 -8.89
C THR A 44 9.03 6.84 -10.07
N ARG A 45 8.56 6.23 -11.16
CA ARG A 45 8.08 6.98 -12.33
C ARG A 45 6.97 7.97 -12.01
N GLU A 46 6.13 7.66 -11.02
CA GLU A 46 5.02 8.49 -10.57
C GLU A 46 5.50 9.79 -9.92
N GLN A 47 6.68 9.79 -9.34
CA GLN A 47 7.28 10.98 -8.73
C GLN A 47 7.57 12.05 -9.77
N TYR A 48 8.03 11.69 -10.97
CA TYR A 48 8.34 12.66 -12.04
C TYR A 48 7.08 13.42 -12.49
N LEU A 49 5.96 12.71 -12.65
CA LEU A 49 4.70 13.37 -12.99
C LEU A 49 4.19 14.23 -11.81
N ALA A 50 4.33 13.76 -10.57
CA ALA A 50 3.93 14.55 -9.40
C ALA A 50 4.75 15.85 -9.29
N MET A 51 6.07 15.78 -9.54
CA MET A 51 6.95 16.95 -9.56
C MET A 51 6.57 17.90 -10.70
N SER A 52 6.38 17.39 -11.92
CA SER A 52 5.99 18.21 -13.08
C SER A 52 4.66 18.94 -12.85
N LEU A 53 3.67 18.25 -12.30
CA LEU A 53 2.38 18.85 -11.93
C LEU A 53 2.54 19.96 -10.89
N ALA A 54 3.33 19.69 -9.84
CA ALA A 54 3.50 20.64 -8.74
C ALA A 54 4.35 21.85 -9.11
N GLU A 55 5.42 21.65 -9.87
CA GLU A 55 6.40 22.69 -10.22
C GLU A 55 5.99 23.53 -11.44
N ARG A 56 5.28 22.92 -12.41
CA ARG A 56 4.96 23.56 -13.70
C ARG A 56 3.49 23.51 -14.07
N GLY A 57 2.64 22.84 -13.31
CA GLY A 57 1.23 22.63 -13.68
C GLY A 57 1.06 21.77 -14.95
N SER A 58 2.07 20.96 -15.31
CA SER A 58 2.13 20.23 -16.57
C SER A 58 2.12 18.72 -16.37
N VAL A 59 1.43 18.00 -17.26
CA VAL A 59 1.49 16.54 -17.34
C VAL A 59 2.66 16.02 -18.16
N HIS A 60 3.39 16.91 -18.83
CA HIS A 60 4.61 16.57 -19.58
C HIS A 60 5.79 16.38 -18.64
N VAL A 61 6.62 15.38 -18.92
CA VAL A 61 7.80 15.01 -18.12
C VAL A 61 9.11 15.14 -18.89
N ASP A 62 9.17 16.12 -19.79
CA ASP A 62 10.28 16.29 -20.74
C ASP A 62 11.63 16.44 -20.02
N ASP A 63 11.70 17.14 -18.89
CA ASP A 63 12.95 17.34 -18.12
C ASP A 63 13.48 16.05 -17.47
N TYR A 64 12.65 15.00 -17.42
CA TYR A 64 12.98 13.74 -16.76
C TYR A 64 13.20 12.57 -17.73
N VAL A 65 13.08 12.79 -19.04
CA VAL A 65 13.34 11.77 -20.06
C VAL A 65 14.72 11.14 -19.84
N ASP A 66 14.84 9.82 -20.06
CA ASP A 66 16.01 8.97 -19.80
C ASP A 66 16.33 8.67 -18.33
N LEU A 67 15.65 9.30 -17.35
CA LEU A 67 15.82 8.97 -15.95
C LEU A 67 15.06 7.69 -15.52
N HIS A 68 14.08 7.27 -16.31
CA HIS A 68 13.32 6.05 -16.05
C HIS A 68 12.85 5.40 -17.37
N PRO A 69 12.91 4.07 -17.53
CA PRO A 69 12.53 3.39 -18.78
C PRO A 69 11.06 3.52 -19.16
N ASP A 70 10.19 3.84 -18.18
CA ASP A 70 8.75 4.05 -18.42
C ASP A 70 8.40 5.52 -18.72
N LEU A 71 9.39 6.40 -18.88
CA LEU A 71 9.21 7.74 -19.44
C LEU A 71 9.46 7.65 -20.94
N PHE A 72 8.48 8.03 -21.74
CA PHE A 72 8.58 7.89 -23.19
C PHE A 72 8.09 9.14 -23.93
N VAL A 73 8.70 9.38 -25.09
CA VAL A 73 8.34 10.50 -25.96
C VAL A 73 7.25 10.07 -26.92
N MET A 74 6.18 10.85 -26.99
CA MET A 74 5.15 10.72 -28.01
C MET A 74 5.37 11.75 -29.12
N PRO A 75 5.57 11.33 -30.38
CA PRO A 75 5.79 12.25 -31.48
C PRO A 75 4.68 13.30 -31.60
N GLY A 76 5.05 14.57 -31.61
CA GLY A 76 4.13 15.70 -31.73
C GLY A 76 3.29 16.01 -30.47
N ARG A 77 3.51 15.30 -29.33
CA ARG A 77 2.73 15.51 -28.10
C ARG A 77 3.58 15.77 -26.86
N GLY A 78 4.87 15.43 -26.85
CA GLY A 78 5.77 15.56 -25.69
C GLY A 78 6.03 14.24 -24.98
N SER A 79 6.55 14.29 -23.76
CA SER A 79 6.95 13.12 -22.99
C SER A 79 6.00 12.84 -21.85
N PHE A 80 5.69 11.57 -21.63
CA PHE A 80 4.69 11.12 -20.65
C PHE A 80 5.19 9.94 -19.84
N VAL A 81 4.48 9.67 -18.73
CA VAL A 81 4.73 8.51 -17.86
C VAL A 81 3.88 7.33 -18.30
N GLY A 82 4.50 6.15 -18.42
CA GLY A 82 3.85 4.88 -18.77
C GLY A 82 3.04 4.28 -17.60
N ALA A 83 2.25 5.09 -16.90
CA ALA A 83 1.39 4.68 -15.79
C ALA A 83 0.12 5.51 -15.74
N ASN A 84 -0.90 5.00 -15.03
CA ASN A 84 -2.10 5.77 -14.75
C ASN A 84 -1.77 6.95 -13.81
N PRO A 85 -2.47 8.11 -13.95
CA PRO A 85 -2.08 9.36 -13.31
C PRO A 85 -2.44 9.47 -11.82
N GLY A 86 -3.35 8.63 -11.29
CA GLY A 86 -3.99 8.84 -9.99
C GLY A 86 -3.03 9.06 -8.83
N ALA A 87 -1.97 8.24 -8.72
CA ALA A 87 -0.98 8.40 -7.65
C ALA A 87 -0.22 9.73 -7.77
N SER A 88 0.19 10.09 -8.98
CA SER A 88 0.95 11.33 -9.23
C SER A 88 0.15 12.59 -8.93
N PHE A 89 -1.13 12.62 -9.30
CA PHE A 89 -2.01 13.77 -9.02
C PHE A 89 -2.24 13.96 -7.52
N LEU A 90 -2.45 12.87 -6.75
CA LEU A 90 -2.55 12.98 -5.29
C LEU A 90 -1.21 13.38 -4.65
N ALA A 91 -0.11 12.82 -5.12
CA ALA A 91 1.22 13.09 -4.61
C ALA A 91 1.72 14.51 -4.96
N ALA A 92 1.23 15.09 -6.05
CA ALA A 92 1.52 16.48 -6.43
C ALA A 92 1.05 17.48 -5.37
N ILE A 93 -0.04 17.20 -4.65
CA ILE A 93 -0.61 18.11 -3.63
C ILE A 93 0.40 18.35 -2.49
N PRO A 94 0.86 17.34 -1.72
CA PRO A 94 1.84 17.56 -0.66
C PRO A 94 3.19 18.05 -1.20
N TYR A 95 3.58 17.67 -2.41
CA TYR A 95 4.79 18.18 -3.03
C TYR A 95 4.67 19.69 -3.33
N TRP A 96 3.56 20.14 -3.90
CA TRP A 96 3.27 21.56 -4.15
C TRP A 96 3.26 22.37 -2.85
N LEU A 97 2.62 21.88 -1.80
CA LEU A 97 2.61 22.55 -0.48
C LEU A 97 4.02 22.70 0.12
N ALA A 98 4.92 21.75 -0.17
CA ALA A 98 6.31 21.78 0.30
C ALA A 98 7.25 22.56 -0.64
N LEU A 99 6.80 23.00 -1.82
CA LEU A 99 7.62 23.60 -2.85
C LEU A 99 8.47 24.79 -2.36
N PRO A 100 7.95 25.76 -1.56
CA PRO A 100 8.76 26.87 -1.05
C PRO A 100 9.94 26.42 -0.16
N VAL A 101 9.78 25.29 0.54
CA VAL A 101 10.86 24.70 1.34
C VAL A 101 11.85 23.95 0.43
N LEU A 102 11.32 23.19 -0.53
CA LEU A 102 12.15 22.43 -1.48
C LEU A 102 13.05 23.34 -2.33
N GLU A 103 12.58 24.51 -2.75
CA GLU A 103 13.37 25.50 -3.49
C GLU A 103 14.56 26.01 -2.70
N ARG A 104 14.45 26.09 -1.36
CA ARG A 104 15.52 26.55 -0.47
C ARG A 104 16.51 25.43 -0.14
N VAL A 105 16.01 24.21 0.19
CA VAL A 105 16.86 23.12 0.69
C VAL A 105 17.40 22.21 -0.42
N ALA A 106 16.73 22.15 -1.55
CA ALA A 106 17.07 21.29 -2.68
C ALA A 106 16.85 22.02 -4.02
N PRO A 107 17.51 23.17 -4.25
CA PRO A 107 17.39 23.88 -5.52
C PRO A 107 17.94 23.04 -6.68
N VAL A 108 17.31 23.14 -7.84
CA VAL A 108 17.81 22.52 -9.07
C VAL A 108 19.00 23.36 -9.57
N ARG A 109 20.18 22.75 -9.63
CA ARG A 109 21.41 23.42 -10.09
C ARG A 109 22.13 22.54 -11.11
N PRO A 110 21.83 22.68 -12.42
CA PRO A 110 22.53 21.94 -13.46
C PRO A 110 24.04 22.14 -13.34
N ARG A 111 24.80 21.09 -13.51
CA ARG A 111 26.27 21.12 -13.47
C ARG A 111 26.80 20.75 -14.84
N PRO A 112 27.74 21.51 -15.39
CA PRO A 112 28.38 21.12 -16.62
C PRO A 112 29.07 19.76 -16.44
N PRO A 113 29.06 18.90 -17.46
CA PRO A 113 29.79 17.64 -17.43
C PRO A 113 31.28 17.92 -17.29
N ASP A 114 31.82 17.75 -16.10
CA ASP A 114 33.22 17.81 -15.85
C ASP A 114 33.79 16.40 -15.98
N GLU A 115 34.44 16.10 -17.08
CA GLU A 115 35.01 14.77 -17.37
C GLU A 115 36.12 14.39 -16.38
N THR A 116 36.78 15.36 -15.74
CA THR A 116 37.88 15.12 -14.81
C THR A 116 37.46 14.91 -13.38
N ALA A 117 36.29 15.39 -12.99
CA ALA A 117 35.74 15.30 -11.62
C ALA A 117 34.49 14.41 -11.54
N GLN A 118 34.46 13.31 -12.30
CA GLN A 118 33.32 12.40 -12.22
C GLN A 118 33.28 11.70 -10.87
N PRO A 119 32.14 11.77 -10.17
CA PRO A 119 31.99 11.13 -8.89
C PRO A 119 32.08 9.62 -9.01
N VAL A 120 32.84 9.00 -8.15
CA VAL A 120 32.90 7.54 -8.03
C VAL A 120 31.74 7.08 -7.14
N TYR A 121 30.78 6.41 -7.76
CA TYR A 121 29.68 5.77 -7.02
C TYR A 121 30.04 4.31 -6.76
N ARG A 122 29.85 3.84 -5.53
CA ARG A 122 29.94 2.42 -5.18
C ARG A 122 28.70 1.67 -5.63
N GLU A 123 28.54 1.51 -6.93
CA GLU A 123 27.39 0.83 -7.54
C GLU A 123 27.89 0.05 -8.77
N GLU A 124 27.58 -1.23 -8.81
CA GLU A 124 27.97 -2.12 -9.92
C GLU A 124 26.96 -2.14 -11.06
N ARG A 125 25.72 -1.73 -10.79
CA ARG A 125 24.62 -1.76 -11.76
C ARG A 125 24.71 -0.58 -12.73
N LEU A 126 25.08 -0.86 -13.98
CA LEU A 126 25.27 0.15 -15.03
C LEU A 126 24.07 1.11 -15.19
N MET A 127 22.85 0.58 -15.08
CA MET A 127 21.63 1.41 -15.16
C MET A 127 21.55 2.45 -14.02
N ARG A 128 21.98 2.10 -12.82
CA ARG A 128 22.01 3.02 -11.68
C ARG A 128 23.15 4.03 -11.79
N LEU A 129 24.31 3.61 -12.27
CA LEU A 129 25.41 4.54 -12.54
C LEU A 129 25.01 5.59 -13.58
N ARG A 130 24.37 5.16 -14.68
CA ARG A 130 23.82 6.09 -15.69
C ARG A 130 22.79 7.05 -15.07
N PHE A 131 21.89 6.54 -14.24
CA PHE A 131 20.91 7.36 -13.54
C PHE A 131 21.58 8.41 -12.66
N TYR A 132 22.53 8.02 -11.79
CA TYR A 132 23.22 8.96 -10.90
C TYR A 132 23.98 10.04 -11.69
N LYS A 133 24.63 9.66 -12.79
CA LYS A 133 25.33 10.61 -13.68
C LYS A 133 24.34 11.64 -14.24
N LEU A 134 23.27 11.19 -14.90
CA LEU A 134 22.26 12.08 -15.51
C LEU A 134 21.59 12.99 -14.49
N VAL A 135 21.21 12.46 -13.33
CA VAL A 135 20.57 13.22 -12.27
C VAL A 135 21.48 14.33 -11.75
N ARG A 136 22.79 14.05 -11.61
CA ARG A 136 23.77 15.04 -11.19
C ARG A 136 24.02 16.11 -12.25
N GLU A 137 24.19 15.71 -13.52
CA GLU A 137 24.34 16.64 -14.64
C GLU A 137 23.16 17.63 -14.73
N ARG A 138 21.93 17.14 -14.48
CA ARG A 138 20.73 17.97 -14.46
C ARG A 138 20.52 18.72 -13.12
N GLY A 139 21.37 18.51 -12.12
CA GLY A 139 21.25 19.15 -10.79
C GLY A 139 20.05 18.70 -9.99
N LEU A 140 19.52 17.51 -10.26
CA LEU A 140 18.32 16.94 -9.66
C LEU A 140 18.59 16.00 -8.48
N ASP A 141 19.87 15.71 -8.18
CA ASP A 141 20.28 14.71 -7.20
C ASP A 141 19.66 14.92 -5.81
N VAL A 142 19.78 16.12 -5.23
CA VAL A 142 19.18 16.45 -3.94
C VAL A 142 17.66 16.58 -4.06
N ARG A 143 17.18 17.22 -5.14
CA ARG A 143 15.76 17.44 -5.38
C ARG A 143 14.95 16.14 -5.42
N LEU A 144 15.43 15.14 -6.18
CA LEU A 144 14.78 13.83 -6.28
C LEU A 144 14.83 13.06 -4.97
N GLY A 145 15.96 13.12 -4.23
CA GLY A 145 16.08 12.44 -2.94
C GLY A 145 15.17 13.02 -1.87
N VAL A 146 15.13 14.35 -1.74
CA VAL A 146 14.22 15.04 -0.79
C VAL A 146 12.76 14.88 -1.22
N GLY A 147 12.48 14.93 -2.53
CA GLY A 147 11.16 14.62 -3.07
C GLY A 147 10.71 13.19 -2.74
N ALA A 148 11.60 12.21 -2.85
CA ALA A 148 11.30 10.83 -2.46
C ALA A 148 11.01 10.71 -0.95
N LEU A 149 11.76 11.39 -0.09
CA LEU A 149 11.48 11.46 1.35
C LEU A 149 10.10 12.07 1.62
N LEU A 150 9.78 13.19 0.98
CA LEU A 150 8.49 13.86 1.14
C LEU A 150 7.34 12.95 0.72
N LEU A 151 7.41 12.36 -0.47
CA LEU A 151 6.33 11.56 -1.04
C LEU A 151 6.19 10.18 -0.38
N SER A 152 7.29 9.57 0.06
CA SER A 152 7.21 8.32 0.82
C SER A 152 6.92 8.55 2.29
N GLY A 153 7.68 9.41 2.97
CA GLY A 153 7.61 9.58 4.43
C GLY A 153 6.42 10.40 4.92
N PHE A 154 5.97 11.40 4.14
CA PHE A 154 4.93 12.34 4.56
C PHE A 154 3.62 12.24 3.75
N PHE A 155 3.60 11.45 2.68
CA PHE A 155 2.37 11.14 1.96
C PHE A 155 2.01 9.66 2.07
N MET A 156 2.86 8.75 1.57
CA MET A 156 2.53 7.33 1.49
C MET A 156 2.52 6.63 2.86
N ALA A 157 3.52 6.92 3.70
CA ALA A 157 3.63 6.32 5.03
C ALA A 157 2.45 6.64 5.97
N PRO A 158 1.98 7.90 6.10
CA PRO A 158 0.77 8.19 6.90
C PRO A 158 -0.50 7.56 6.31
N LEU A 159 -0.65 7.47 4.97
CA LEU A 159 -1.77 6.75 4.36
C LEU A 159 -1.74 5.25 4.70
N ALA A 160 -0.56 4.62 4.64
CA ALA A 160 -0.38 3.22 5.04
C ALA A 160 -0.68 3.00 6.53
N ALA A 161 -0.25 3.92 7.40
CA ALA A 161 -0.57 3.89 8.84
C ALA A 161 -2.08 4.02 9.10
N LEU A 162 -2.79 4.87 8.35
CA LEU A 162 -4.26 4.95 8.39
C LEU A 162 -4.92 3.64 7.92
N GLY A 163 -4.33 2.94 6.94
CA GLY A 163 -4.76 1.61 6.53
C GLY A 163 -4.70 0.59 7.69
N ALA A 164 -3.61 0.60 8.46
CA ALA A 164 -3.48 -0.25 9.65
C ALA A 164 -4.54 0.08 10.72
N VAL A 165 -4.81 1.36 10.97
CA VAL A 165 -5.88 1.80 11.88
C VAL A 165 -7.26 1.36 11.38
N THR A 166 -7.49 1.41 10.06
CA THR A 166 -8.75 0.93 9.47
C THR A 166 -8.93 -0.56 9.71
N LEU A 167 -7.88 -1.37 9.51
CA LEU A 167 -7.94 -2.81 9.80
C LEU A 167 -8.13 -3.10 11.29
N LEU A 168 -7.46 -2.38 12.19
CA LEU A 168 -7.73 -2.48 13.63
C LEU A 168 -9.23 -2.35 13.92
N ARG A 169 -9.89 -1.35 13.33
CA ARG A 169 -11.34 -1.13 13.49
C ARG A 169 -12.17 -2.27 12.88
N LEU A 170 -11.80 -2.78 11.72
CA LEU A 170 -12.49 -3.90 11.07
C LEU A 170 -12.37 -5.19 11.90
N PHE A 171 -11.20 -5.50 12.46
CA PHE A 171 -11.01 -6.64 13.35
C PHE A 171 -11.82 -6.51 14.66
N ARG A 172 -11.87 -5.31 15.24
CA ARG A 172 -12.74 -5.06 16.40
C ARG A 172 -14.21 -5.26 16.06
N ARG A 173 -14.62 -4.91 14.84
CA ARG A 173 -15.97 -5.18 14.36
C ARG A 173 -16.28 -6.69 14.23
N LEU A 174 -15.29 -7.48 13.84
CA LEU A 174 -15.36 -8.95 13.84
C LEU A 174 -15.36 -9.55 15.27
N LYS A 175 -15.47 -8.71 16.30
CA LYS A 175 -15.47 -9.10 17.72
C LYS A 175 -14.16 -9.82 18.13
N LEU A 176 -13.03 -9.54 17.48
CA LEU A 176 -11.72 -9.97 17.95
C LEU A 176 -11.35 -9.17 19.21
N SER A 177 -10.56 -9.80 20.10
CA SER A 177 -10.01 -9.10 21.27
C SER A 177 -9.17 -7.88 20.85
N GLU A 178 -9.00 -6.89 21.71
CA GLU A 178 -8.20 -5.71 21.40
C GLU A 178 -6.75 -6.09 21.09
N ALA A 179 -6.17 -6.99 21.86
CA ALA A 179 -4.82 -7.49 21.65
C ALA A 179 -4.67 -8.21 20.29
N THR A 180 -5.60 -9.10 19.94
CA THR A 180 -5.59 -9.79 18.65
C THR A 180 -5.78 -8.81 17.49
N SER A 181 -6.68 -7.84 17.64
CA SER A 181 -6.94 -6.82 16.61
C SER A 181 -5.73 -5.92 16.39
N LEU A 182 -5.05 -5.52 17.46
CA LEU A 182 -3.80 -4.75 17.39
C LEU A 182 -2.68 -5.57 16.73
N TRP A 183 -2.52 -6.83 17.14
CA TRP A 183 -1.54 -7.74 16.55
C TRP A 183 -1.75 -7.91 15.04
N MET A 184 -3.00 -8.14 14.61
CA MET A 184 -3.33 -8.28 13.20
C MET A 184 -3.10 -6.98 12.41
N ALA A 185 -3.38 -5.83 13.00
CA ALA A 185 -3.09 -4.53 12.37
C ALA A 185 -1.58 -4.27 12.25
N LEU A 186 -0.79 -4.63 13.25
CA LEU A 186 0.67 -4.56 13.20
C LEU A 186 1.24 -5.58 12.21
N LEU A 187 0.70 -6.79 12.16
CA LEU A 187 1.09 -7.81 11.17
C LEU A 187 0.83 -7.30 9.74
N PHE A 188 -0.33 -6.68 9.48
CA PHE A 188 -0.60 -6.02 8.20
C PHE A 188 0.48 -4.99 7.87
N ALA A 189 0.75 -4.11 8.81
CA ALA A 189 1.62 -2.97 8.61
C ALA A 189 3.11 -3.35 8.47
N LEU A 190 3.59 -4.29 9.29
CA LEU A 190 5.01 -4.55 9.50
C LEU A 190 5.44 -6.00 9.23
N GLY A 191 4.48 -6.90 8.97
CA GLY A 191 4.75 -8.32 8.74
C GLY A 191 4.25 -8.80 7.37
N THR A 192 3.95 -7.90 6.44
CA THR A 192 3.52 -8.22 5.09
C THR A 192 4.31 -7.42 4.05
N PRO A 193 4.21 -7.73 2.75
CA PRO A 193 4.84 -6.94 1.68
C PRO A 193 4.47 -5.45 1.64
N LEU A 194 3.44 -5.03 2.38
CA LEU A 194 3.09 -3.61 2.49
C LEU A 194 4.16 -2.78 3.18
N PHE A 195 4.91 -3.36 4.12
CA PHE A 195 5.96 -2.62 4.83
C PHE A 195 6.98 -2.04 3.85
N LEU A 196 7.51 -2.86 2.96
CA LEU A 196 8.42 -2.41 1.90
C LEU A 196 7.80 -1.30 1.05
N ARG A 197 6.49 -1.41 0.74
CA ARG A 197 5.77 -0.48 -0.13
C ARG A 197 5.47 0.87 0.53
N ALA A 198 5.30 0.89 1.84
CA ALA A 198 5.06 2.12 2.59
C ALA A 198 6.26 3.08 2.59
N GLY A 199 7.47 2.57 2.36
CA GLY A 199 8.70 3.36 2.24
C GLY A 199 8.97 3.94 0.84
N THR A 200 8.03 3.88 -0.11
CA THR A 200 8.11 4.48 -1.45
C THR A 200 6.75 5.01 -1.89
N LEU A 201 6.73 5.88 -2.90
CA LEU A 201 5.48 6.22 -3.60
C LEU A 201 5.01 4.99 -4.41
N SER A 202 4.14 4.17 -3.87
CA SER A 202 3.72 2.88 -4.42
C SER A 202 2.28 2.87 -4.91
N LEU A 203 2.08 2.69 -6.24
CA LEU A 203 0.77 2.54 -6.86
C LEU A 203 -0.06 1.41 -6.21
N ASN A 204 0.54 0.22 -6.09
CA ASN A 204 -0.17 -0.95 -5.60
C ASN A 204 -0.60 -0.81 -4.14
N LEU A 205 0.20 -0.11 -3.32
CA LEU A 205 -0.20 0.22 -1.96
C LEU A 205 -1.35 1.23 -1.95
N LEU A 206 -1.31 2.26 -2.79
CA LEU A 206 -2.40 3.23 -2.87
C LEU A 206 -3.70 2.57 -3.34
N VAL A 207 -3.65 1.71 -4.36
CA VAL A 207 -4.80 0.87 -4.80
C VAL A 207 -5.35 0.04 -3.62
N THR A 208 -4.44 -0.58 -2.86
CA THR A 208 -4.80 -1.38 -1.67
C THR A 208 -5.58 -0.56 -0.64
N LEU A 209 -5.10 0.64 -0.33
CA LEU A 209 -5.71 1.52 0.67
C LEU A 209 -7.04 2.07 0.20
N LEU A 210 -7.14 2.51 -1.05
CA LEU A 210 -8.38 2.98 -1.66
C LEU A 210 -9.45 1.88 -1.68
N GLY A 211 -9.08 0.66 -2.07
CA GLY A 211 -9.96 -0.50 -2.03
C GLY A 211 -10.39 -0.85 -0.61
N LEU A 212 -9.47 -0.84 0.36
CA LEU A 212 -9.76 -1.09 1.77
C LEU A 212 -10.74 -0.04 2.35
N TRP A 213 -10.53 1.24 2.07
CA TRP A 213 -11.42 2.31 2.56
C TRP A 213 -12.78 2.27 1.87
N SER A 214 -12.82 2.00 0.56
CA SER A 214 -14.08 1.79 -0.15
C SER A 214 -14.87 0.62 0.46
N PHE A 215 -14.23 -0.53 0.70
CA PHE A 215 -14.82 -1.67 1.39
C PHE A 215 -15.30 -1.31 2.80
N ALA A 216 -14.49 -0.60 3.58
CA ALA A 216 -14.85 -0.16 4.93
C ALA A 216 -16.09 0.73 4.92
N LEU A 217 -16.23 1.63 3.96
CA LEU A 217 -17.43 2.46 3.79
C LEU A 217 -18.67 1.63 3.45
N VAL A 218 -18.56 0.64 2.58
CA VAL A 218 -19.68 -0.23 2.20
C VAL A 218 -20.07 -1.17 3.33
N TRP A 219 -19.09 -1.80 3.96
CA TRP A 219 -19.34 -2.83 4.98
C TRP A 219 -19.53 -2.27 6.38
N TRP A 220 -19.21 -0.98 6.63
CA TRP A 220 -19.34 -0.34 7.93
C TRP A 220 -20.77 0.15 8.17
N PRO A 221 -21.65 -0.56 8.92
CA PRO A 221 -22.86 0.06 9.41
C PRO A 221 -22.47 1.06 10.50
N TRP A 222 -22.73 2.31 10.25
CA TRP A 222 -22.65 3.33 11.26
C TRP A 222 -23.64 3.00 12.39
N ARG A 223 -23.10 2.66 13.57
CA ARG A 223 -23.78 2.32 14.83
C ARG A 223 -24.54 0.98 14.81
N GLY A 224 -24.21 0.14 15.80
CA GLY A 224 -24.99 -1.03 16.18
C GLY A 224 -26.36 -0.58 16.66
N GLN A 225 -27.34 -1.00 15.97
CA GLN A 225 -28.78 -1.04 16.08
C GLN A 225 -29.50 -0.26 14.96
N PRO A 226 -30.64 -0.80 14.51
CA PRO A 226 -31.49 -0.11 13.57
C PRO A 226 -32.22 1.02 14.34
N GLU A 227 -31.61 2.20 14.43
CA GLU A 227 -32.41 3.39 14.72
C GLU A 227 -33.39 3.53 13.56
N ARG A 228 -34.65 3.19 13.83
CA ARG A 228 -35.78 3.49 12.97
C ARG A 228 -35.93 5.00 12.91
N GLY A 229 -35.28 5.67 11.93
CA GLY A 229 -35.41 7.12 11.80
C GLY A 229 -34.71 7.70 10.58
N SER A 230 -35.21 8.83 10.12
CA SER A 230 -34.82 9.60 8.94
C SER A 230 -33.33 10.01 8.86
N ALA A 231 -32.64 10.11 9.98
CA ALA A 231 -31.20 10.48 10.02
C ALA A 231 -30.28 9.43 9.39
N ARG A 232 -30.66 8.12 9.39
CA ARG A 232 -29.90 7.04 8.76
C ARG A 232 -29.92 7.13 7.24
N LEU A 233 -31.03 7.58 6.66
CA LEU A 233 -31.21 7.71 5.21
C LEU A 233 -30.38 8.87 4.63
N ARG A 234 -30.09 9.92 5.41
CA ARG A 234 -29.35 11.11 4.91
C ARG A 234 -27.86 10.84 4.69
N GLY A 235 -27.20 9.99 5.46
CA GLY A 235 -25.77 9.68 5.31
C GLY A 235 -25.45 8.56 4.31
N GLU A 236 -26.43 7.78 3.87
CA GLU A 236 -26.21 6.64 2.96
C GLU A 236 -25.77 7.06 1.55
N PRO A 237 -26.38 8.06 0.88
CA PRO A 237 -25.95 8.49 -0.44
C PRO A 237 -24.49 8.93 -0.47
N ALA A 238 -24.06 9.78 0.45
CA ALA A 238 -22.68 10.26 0.53
C ALA A 238 -21.68 9.13 0.77
N ARG A 239 -22.06 8.14 1.56
CA ARG A 239 -21.21 6.96 1.85
C ARG A 239 -21.01 6.09 0.61
N TYR A 240 -22.06 5.77 -0.13
CA TYR A 240 -21.95 4.98 -1.37
C TYR A 240 -21.25 5.78 -2.46
N PHE A 241 -21.50 7.08 -2.57
CA PHE A 241 -20.78 7.96 -3.47
C PHE A 241 -19.28 7.95 -3.16
N ALA A 242 -18.89 8.18 -1.90
CA ALA A 242 -17.48 8.14 -1.49
C ALA A 242 -16.83 6.77 -1.72
N ALA A 243 -17.57 5.67 -1.46
CA ALA A 243 -17.08 4.33 -1.74
C ALA A 243 -16.83 4.10 -3.24
N GLY A 244 -17.78 4.52 -4.10
CA GLY A 244 -17.63 4.44 -5.56
C GLY A 244 -16.47 5.30 -6.06
N PHE A 245 -16.33 6.52 -5.53
CA PHE A 245 -15.22 7.41 -5.85
C PHE A 245 -13.87 6.76 -5.52
N LEU A 246 -13.69 6.23 -4.31
CA LEU A 246 -12.43 5.57 -3.91
C LEU A 246 -12.15 4.31 -4.74
N ALA A 247 -13.17 3.50 -5.02
CA ALA A 247 -13.00 2.30 -5.84
C ALA A 247 -12.55 2.64 -7.27
N ALA A 248 -13.17 3.63 -7.91
CA ALA A 248 -12.80 4.07 -9.25
C ALA A 248 -11.49 4.87 -9.28
N TYR A 249 -11.16 5.61 -8.21
CA TYR A 249 -9.87 6.26 -8.10
C TYR A 249 -8.72 5.24 -8.00
N ALA A 250 -8.98 4.06 -7.42
CA ALA A 250 -8.02 2.95 -7.46
C ALA A 250 -7.73 2.51 -8.92
N VAL A 251 -8.74 2.54 -9.81
CA VAL A 251 -8.55 2.28 -11.25
C VAL A 251 -7.73 3.38 -11.92
N ALA A 252 -8.03 4.64 -11.60
CA ALA A 252 -7.25 5.78 -12.09
C ALA A 252 -5.81 5.78 -11.57
N THR A 253 -5.52 5.03 -10.51
CA THR A 253 -4.17 4.83 -9.96
C THR A 253 -3.45 3.69 -10.66
N ASP A 254 -4.08 2.52 -10.80
CA ASP A 254 -3.55 1.35 -11.52
C ASP A 254 -4.71 0.44 -11.95
N PHE A 255 -4.59 -0.21 -13.11
CA PHE A 255 -5.65 -1.07 -13.65
C PHE A 255 -5.95 -2.30 -12.77
N THR A 256 -5.04 -2.73 -11.89
CA THR A 256 -5.34 -3.76 -10.87
C THR A 256 -6.48 -3.34 -9.95
N GLY A 257 -6.69 -2.03 -9.78
CA GLY A 257 -7.83 -1.46 -9.06
C GLY A 257 -9.19 -1.80 -9.68
N ALA A 258 -9.25 -2.07 -10.99
CA ALA A 258 -10.50 -2.42 -11.66
C ALA A 258 -11.10 -3.74 -11.13
N VAL A 259 -10.25 -4.70 -10.78
CA VAL A 259 -10.70 -5.96 -10.18
C VAL A 259 -11.36 -5.69 -8.83
N THR A 260 -10.68 -4.95 -7.95
CA THR A 260 -11.23 -4.60 -6.63
C THR A 260 -12.51 -3.78 -6.75
N ALA A 261 -12.54 -2.79 -7.66
CA ALA A 261 -13.72 -1.95 -7.90
C ALA A 261 -14.90 -2.76 -8.42
N GLY A 262 -14.67 -3.69 -9.37
CA GLY A 262 -15.70 -4.59 -9.89
C GLY A 262 -16.28 -5.51 -8.82
N VAL A 263 -15.41 -6.16 -8.03
CA VAL A 263 -15.86 -7.04 -6.93
C VAL A 263 -16.61 -6.23 -5.86
N LEU A 264 -16.17 -4.99 -5.55
CA LEU A 264 -16.89 -4.09 -4.64
C LEU A 264 -18.26 -3.70 -5.18
N GLY A 265 -18.37 -3.38 -6.47
CA GLY A 265 -19.66 -3.09 -7.11
C GLY A 265 -20.64 -4.27 -7.00
N LEU A 266 -20.17 -5.49 -7.30
CA LEU A 266 -20.95 -6.72 -7.14
C LEU A 266 -21.32 -6.96 -5.67
N PHE A 267 -20.42 -6.67 -4.73
CA PHE A 267 -20.69 -6.81 -3.30
C PHE A 267 -21.75 -5.81 -2.82
N VAL A 268 -21.73 -4.56 -3.32
CA VAL A 268 -22.79 -3.57 -3.06
C VAL A 268 -24.12 -4.08 -3.56
N LEU A 269 -24.20 -4.52 -4.81
CA LEU A 269 -25.40 -5.10 -5.39
C LEU A 269 -25.93 -6.26 -4.55
N TYR A 270 -25.09 -7.25 -4.27
CA TYR A 270 -25.47 -8.42 -3.49
C TYR A 270 -26.01 -8.05 -2.10
N GLN A 271 -25.33 -7.15 -1.36
CA GLN A 271 -25.78 -6.73 -0.03
C GLN A 271 -27.14 -6.02 -0.06
N GLN A 272 -27.34 -5.17 -1.07
CA GLN A 272 -28.55 -4.37 -1.17
C GLN A 272 -29.76 -5.23 -1.57
N PHE A 273 -29.61 -6.09 -2.56
CA PHE A 273 -30.70 -6.99 -3.01
C PHE A 273 -31.11 -8.01 -1.93
N ARG A 274 -30.14 -8.46 -1.09
CA ARG A 274 -30.45 -9.39 0.01
C ARG A 274 -31.14 -8.71 1.19
N ALA A 275 -30.87 -7.44 1.44
CA ALA A 275 -31.28 -6.76 2.67
C ALA A 275 -32.48 -5.84 2.48
N ARG A 276 -32.90 -5.50 1.27
CA ARG A 276 -33.84 -4.40 1.01
C ARG A 276 -34.77 -4.66 -0.17
N ALA A 277 -35.88 -3.88 -0.19
CA ALA A 277 -36.70 -3.73 -1.37
C ALA A 277 -35.89 -3.14 -2.53
N PHE A 278 -36.34 -3.38 -3.76
CA PHE A 278 -35.64 -3.00 -5.02
C PHE A 278 -35.24 -1.51 -5.09
N GLY A 279 -36.13 -0.59 -4.69
CA GLY A 279 -35.87 0.85 -4.77
C GLY A 279 -34.64 1.34 -3.98
N PRO A 280 -34.52 1.02 -2.67
CA PRO A 280 -33.31 1.34 -1.89
C PRO A 280 -32.03 0.69 -2.43
N ALA A 281 -32.12 -0.53 -2.96
CA ALA A 281 -30.98 -1.22 -3.57
C ALA A 281 -30.47 -0.48 -4.80
N LEU A 282 -31.39 -0.13 -5.70
CA LEU A 282 -31.09 0.64 -6.91
C LEU A 282 -30.47 2.00 -6.56
N ARG A 283 -31.05 2.71 -5.60
CA ARG A 283 -30.53 4.02 -5.15
C ARG A 283 -29.10 3.96 -4.63
N ALA A 284 -28.77 2.96 -3.79
CA ALA A 284 -27.42 2.78 -3.27
C ALA A 284 -26.40 2.49 -4.39
N THR A 285 -26.81 1.66 -5.35
CA THR A 285 -25.99 1.34 -6.54
C THR A 285 -25.78 2.58 -7.40
N LEU A 286 -26.82 3.36 -7.67
CA LEU A 286 -26.71 4.58 -8.47
C LEU A 286 -25.75 5.60 -7.80
N TRP A 287 -25.80 5.76 -6.48
CA TRP A 287 -24.84 6.63 -5.77
C TRP A 287 -23.40 6.09 -5.85
N PHE A 288 -23.22 4.79 -5.78
CA PHE A 288 -21.90 4.19 -5.97
C PHE A 288 -21.36 4.44 -7.38
N LEU A 289 -22.18 4.24 -8.40
CA LEU A 289 -21.81 4.51 -9.80
C LEU A 289 -21.58 6.00 -10.06
N ALA A 290 -22.38 6.89 -9.49
CA ALA A 290 -22.19 8.34 -9.60
C ALA A 290 -20.85 8.78 -8.99
N GLY A 291 -20.47 8.21 -7.84
CA GLY A 291 -19.14 8.41 -7.25
C GLY A 291 -18.02 7.89 -8.14
N ALA A 292 -18.21 6.72 -8.73
CA ALA A 292 -17.22 6.10 -9.62
C ALA A 292 -17.03 6.86 -10.94
N ALA A 293 -18.06 7.54 -11.43
CA ALA A 293 -18.01 8.25 -12.71
C ALA A 293 -16.96 9.36 -12.74
N LEU A 294 -16.72 10.07 -11.63
CA LEU A 294 -15.77 11.18 -11.56
C LEU A 294 -14.32 10.75 -11.79
N PRO A 295 -13.76 9.74 -11.06
CA PRO A 295 -12.39 9.28 -11.31
C PRO A 295 -12.25 8.60 -12.68
N MET A 296 -13.30 7.96 -13.20
CA MET A 296 -13.25 7.36 -14.53
C MET A 296 -13.24 8.43 -15.62
N ALA A 297 -14.05 9.49 -15.49
CA ALA A 297 -14.02 10.64 -16.39
C ALA A 297 -12.63 11.32 -16.37
N PHE A 298 -12.03 11.48 -15.19
CA PHE A 298 -10.66 11.99 -15.03
C PHE A 298 -9.64 11.09 -15.76
N LEU A 299 -9.70 9.77 -15.60
CA LEU A 299 -8.79 8.84 -16.29
C LEU A 299 -8.93 8.94 -17.81
N PHE A 300 -10.16 8.95 -18.31
CA PHE A 300 -10.45 9.07 -19.75
C PHE A 300 -10.01 10.41 -20.32
N TRP A 301 -10.24 11.51 -19.60
CA TRP A 301 -9.73 12.83 -19.96
C TRP A 301 -8.20 12.84 -20.04
N TYR A 302 -7.49 12.29 -19.04
CA TYR A 302 -6.03 12.21 -19.03
C TYR A 302 -5.51 11.41 -20.22
N GLN A 303 -6.10 10.24 -20.50
CA GLN A 303 -5.68 9.41 -21.63
C GLN A 303 -5.92 10.11 -22.97
N TRP A 304 -7.05 10.77 -23.14
CA TRP A 304 -7.35 11.55 -24.35
C TRP A 304 -6.39 12.73 -24.50
N TYR A 305 -6.15 13.47 -23.44
CA TYR A 305 -5.25 14.63 -23.48
C TYR A 305 -3.82 14.23 -23.82
N CYS A 306 -3.25 13.23 -23.13
CA CYS A 306 -1.87 12.80 -23.32
C CYS A 306 -1.68 11.98 -24.60
N PHE A 307 -2.59 11.05 -24.91
CA PHE A 307 -2.37 10.04 -25.94
C PHE A 307 -3.33 10.16 -27.15
N GLY A 308 -4.32 11.05 -27.10
CA GLY A 308 -5.28 11.24 -28.18
C GLY A 308 -6.36 10.16 -28.26
N ASN A 309 -6.35 9.19 -27.35
CA ASN A 309 -7.32 8.12 -27.28
C ASN A 309 -7.74 7.88 -25.83
N PHE A 310 -9.02 8.10 -25.52
CA PHE A 310 -9.54 7.98 -24.15
C PHE A 310 -9.71 6.53 -23.69
N TRP A 311 -9.79 5.59 -24.62
CA TRP A 311 -10.15 4.19 -24.33
C TRP A 311 -8.95 3.25 -24.23
N GLN A 312 -7.85 3.54 -24.93
CA GLN A 312 -6.67 2.68 -24.93
C GLN A 312 -5.79 2.93 -23.72
N PRO A 313 -5.47 1.88 -22.95
CA PRO A 313 -4.48 1.98 -21.87
C PRO A 313 -3.12 2.51 -22.36
N VAL A 314 -2.41 3.20 -21.49
CA VAL A 314 -1.10 3.80 -21.78
C VAL A 314 -0.09 2.80 -22.39
N GLN A 315 -0.17 1.52 -22.04
CA GLN A 315 0.70 0.45 -22.57
C GLN A 315 0.63 0.31 -24.11
N PHE A 316 -0.49 0.69 -24.72
CA PHE A 316 -0.64 0.65 -26.19
C PHE A 316 0.11 1.78 -26.88
N HIS A 317 0.47 2.85 -26.16
CA HIS A 317 1.20 4.01 -26.66
C HIS A 317 2.71 3.93 -26.37
N MET A 318 3.12 3.08 -25.42
CA MET A 318 4.53 2.87 -25.11
C MET A 318 5.29 2.23 -26.29
N PRO A 319 6.61 2.50 -26.44
CA PRO A 319 7.42 1.89 -27.49
C PRO A 319 7.35 0.35 -27.44
N SER A 320 7.19 -0.29 -28.60
CA SER A 320 7.08 -1.76 -28.70
C SER A 320 8.29 -2.51 -28.14
N GLN A 321 9.45 -1.85 -28.11
CA GLN A 321 10.69 -2.39 -27.55
C GLN A 321 10.58 -2.77 -26.08
N VAL A 322 9.73 -2.06 -25.30
CA VAL A 322 9.46 -2.35 -23.89
C VAL A 322 8.83 -3.74 -23.73
N PHE A 323 8.11 -4.21 -24.74
CA PHE A 323 7.39 -5.48 -24.72
C PHE A 323 8.08 -6.61 -25.50
N ARG A 324 9.32 -6.39 -25.98
CA ARG A 324 10.08 -7.43 -26.70
C ARG A 324 10.32 -8.64 -25.80
N GLY A 325 10.08 -9.84 -26.38
CA GLY A 325 10.30 -11.11 -25.70
C GLY A 325 9.17 -11.55 -24.78
N TYR A 326 8.02 -10.86 -24.78
CA TYR A 326 6.81 -11.36 -24.18
C TYR A 326 5.93 -12.09 -25.19
N PRO A 327 5.26 -13.21 -24.79
CA PRO A 327 4.51 -14.05 -25.72
C PRO A 327 3.23 -13.39 -26.27
N SER A 328 2.84 -12.24 -25.75
CA SER A 328 1.61 -11.56 -26.12
C SER A 328 1.83 -10.12 -26.55
N ALA A 329 0.89 -9.59 -27.33
CA ALA A 329 0.87 -8.19 -27.72
C ALA A 329 0.78 -7.29 -26.47
N ARG A 330 1.71 -6.35 -26.34
CA ARG A 330 1.77 -5.38 -25.23
C ARG A 330 1.85 -6.02 -23.83
N GLY A 331 2.33 -7.29 -23.73
CA GLY A 331 2.56 -7.97 -22.49
C GLY A 331 1.30 -8.39 -21.72
N PHE A 332 0.12 -8.43 -22.36
CA PHE A 332 -1.13 -8.90 -21.80
C PHE A 332 -1.72 -10.04 -22.64
N GLY A 333 -2.17 -11.12 -21.99
CA GLY A 333 -2.70 -12.30 -22.66
C GLY A 333 -3.37 -13.28 -21.70
N TRP A 334 -3.45 -14.55 -22.10
CA TRP A 334 -3.96 -15.62 -21.26
C TRP A 334 -3.08 -15.84 -20.02
N PRO A 335 -3.65 -16.32 -18.89
CA PRO A 335 -2.86 -16.61 -17.69
C PRO A 335 -1.66 -17.52 -17.98
N LEU A 336 -0.46 -17.10 -17.60
CA LEU A 336 0.75 -17.91 -17.74
C LEU A 336 0.86 -18.90 -16.57
N PRO A 337 1.08 -20.20 -16.82
CA PRO A 337 1.33 -21.19 -15.75
C PRO A 337 2.48 -20.80 -14.83
N GLU A 338 3.58 -20.25 -15.39
CA GLU A 338 4.71 -19.73 -14.64
C GLU A 338 4.30 -18.59 -13.69
N ALA A 339 3.43 -17.67 -14.14
CA ALA A 339 2.93 -16.59 -13.30
C ALA A 339 1.99 -17.11 -12.20
N LEU A 340 1.11 -18.07 -12.53
CA LEU A 340 0.23 -18.72 -11.55
C LEU A 340 1.02 -19.36 -10.41
N TRP A 341 2.06 -20.13 -10.72
CA TRP A 341 2.93 -20.70 -9.69
C TRP A 341 3.77 -19.61 -9.00
N GLY A 342 4.42 -18.76 -9.79
CA GLY A 342 5.39 -17.79 -9.32
C GLY A 342 4.82 -16.74 -8.38
N LEU A 343 3.60 -16.24 -8.62
CA LEU A 343 2.94 -15.27 -7.76
C LEU A 343 2.72 -15.77 -6.32
N LEU A 344 2.67 -17.10 -6.11
CA LEU A 344 2.52 -17.70 -4.79
C LEU A 344 3.84 -18.23 -4.21
N PHE A 345 4.69 -18.87 -5.01
CA PHE A 345 5.79 -19.70 -4.51
C PHE A 345 7.18 -19.31 -5.00
N HIS A 346 7.32 -18.37 -5.94
CA HIS A 346 8.64 -18.00 -6.45
C HIS A 346 9.53 -17.43 -5.32
N PRO A 347 10.79 -17.86 -5.18
CA PRO A 347 11.68 -17.43 -4.09
C PRO A 347 11.92 -15.93 -4.02
N GLN A 348 11.86 -15.23 -5.16
CA GLN A 348 12.14 -13.81 -5.26
C GLN A 348 10.89 -12.92 -5.11
N TYR A 349 9.67 -13.44 -5.41
CA TYR A 349 8.46 -12.60 -5.43
C TYR A 349 7.17 -13.36 -5.06
N GLY A 350 7.25 -14.61 -4.61
CA GLY A 350 6.06 -15.37 -4.24
C GLY A 350 5.43 -14.91 -2.93
N LEU A 351 4.12 -14.74 -2.90
CA LEU A 351 3.40 -14.24 -1.72
C LEU A 351 3.67 -15.08 -0.47
N LEU A 352 3.60 -16.41 -0.58
CA LEU A 352 3.78 -17.32 0.56
C LEU A 352 5.24 -17.44 1.01
N VAL A 353 6.18 -17.05 0.15
CA VAL A 353 7.59 -16.91 0.52
C VAL A 353 7.85 -15.64 1.31
N PHE A 354 7.24 -14.51 0.90
CA PHE A 354 7.34 -13.23 1.62
C PHE A 354 6.55 -13.22 2.94
N ALA A 355 5.36 -13.79 2.93
CA ALA A 355 4.45 -13.74 4.05
C ALA A 355 3.68 -15.06 4.20
N PRO A 356 4.34 -16.12 4.73
CA PRO A 356 3.75 -17.45 4.87
C PRO A 356 2.49 -17.47 5.72
N VAL A 357 2.27 -16.47 6.55
CA VAL A 357 1.04 -16.32 7.36
C VAL A 357 -0.24 -16.32 6.52
N PHE A 358 -0.18 -15.92 5.24
CA PHE A 358 -1.37 -15.94 4.38
C PHE A 358 -1.85 -17.36 4.02
N ALA A 359 -1.01 -18.38 4.19
CA ALA A 359 -1.45 -19.78 4.05
C ALA A 359 -2.59 -20.13 5.02
N LEU A 360 -2.67 -19.46 6.17
CA LEU A 360 -3.78 -19.66 7.13
C LEU A 360 -5.15 -19.31 6.55
N ALA A 361 -5.23 -18.44 5.54
CA ALA A 361 -6.50 -18.14 4.88
C ALA A 361 -7.14 -19.41 4.29
N LEU A 362 -6.34 -20.37 3.84
CA LEU A 362 -6.82 -21.66 3.28
C LEU A 362 -7.60 -22.49 4.29
N TYR A 363 -7.41 -22.26 5.59
CA TYR A 363 -8.19 -22.95 6.64
C TYR A 363 -9.56 -22.29 6.88
N HIS A 364 -9.78 -21.06 6.45
CA HIS A 364 -11.03 -20.34 6.70
C HIS A 364 -12.28 -21.04 6.12
N PRO A 365 -12.30 -21.66 4.94
CA PRO A 365 -13.43 -22.45 4.46
C PRO A 365 -13.86 -23.56 5.43
N VAL A 366 -12.90 -24.21 6.13
CA VAL A 366 -13.19 -25.21 7.15
C VAL A 366 -13.94 -24.59 8.34
N LEU A 367 -13.57 -23.38 8.76
CA LEU A 367 -14.28 -22.63 9.81
C LEU A 367 -15.71 -22.30 9.37
N MET A 368 -15.91 -21.95 8.09
CA MET A 368 -17.25 -21.70 7.56
C MET A 368 -18.10 -22.97 7.56
N TRP A 369 -17.55 -24.08 7.10
CA TRP A 369 -18.25 -25.37 7.11
C TRP A 369 -18.65 -25.81 8.51
N ARG A 370 -17.76 -25.61 9.50
CA ARG A 370 -18.02 -25.91 10.92
C ARG A 370 -18.91 -24.85 11.61
N LYS A 371 -19.38 -23.82 10.90
CA LYS A 371 -20.15 -22.68 11.44
C LYS A 371 -19.46 -21.97 12.62
N GLN A 372 -18.14 -21.96 12.60
CA GLN A 372 -17.30 -21.35 13.65
C GLN A 372 -16.72 -19.98 13.22
N ASN A 373 -16.98 -19.54 11.99
CA ASN A 373 -16.45 -18.30 11.44
C ASN A 373 -17.04 -17.05 12.12
N ARG A 374 -16.21 -16.05 12.35
CA ARG A 374 -16.61 -14.68 12.76
C ARG A 374 -16.78 -13.77 11.56
N VAL A 375 -15.98 -14.00 10.51
CA VAL A 375 -16.14 -13.31 9.24
C VAL A 375 -17.41 -13.81 8.56
N PRO A 376 -18.38 -12.93 8.26
CA PRO A 376 -19.61 -13.33 7.57
C PRO A 376 -19.30 -13.95 6.19
N ALA A 377 -20.11 -14.92 5.77
CA ALA A 377 -19.89 -15.66 4.52
C ALA A 377 -19.78 -14.76 3.27
N ASN A 378 -20.59 -13.70 3.21
CA ASN A 378 -20.53 -12.72 2.12
C ASN A 378 -19.20 -11.93 2.11
N VAL A 379 -18.64 -11.61 3.28
CA VAL A 379 -17.34 -10.95 3.40
C VAL A 379 -16.21 -11.91 3.05
N ALA A 380 -16.31 -13.18 3.45
CA ALA A 380 -15.35 -14.20 3.07
C ALA A 380 -15.36 -14.44 1.55
N LEU A 381 -16.54 -14.52 0.95
CA LEU A 381 -16.69 -14.62 -0.51
C LEU A 381 -16.08 -13.41 -1.23
N PHE A 382 -16.34 -12.20 -0.71
CA PHE A 382 -15.72 -10.97 -1.23
C PHE A 382 -14.19 -11.04 -1.16
N ALA A 383 -13.61 -11.44 -0.03
CA ALA A 383 -12.18 -11.55 0.16
C ALA A 383 -11.53 -12.54 -0.83
N TRP A 384 -12.15 -13.71 -0.99
CA TRP A 384 -11.71 -14.71 -1.96
C TRP A 384 -11.89 -14.26 -3.41
N ALA A 385 -12.99 -13.59 -3.74
CA ALA A 385 -13.23 -13.04 -5.08
C ALA A 385 -12.20 -11.95 -5.44
N CYS A 386 -11.86 -11.05 -4.50
CA CYS A 386 -10.79 -10.08 -4.69
C CYS A 386 -9.44 -10.76 -4.91
N PHE A 387 -9.10 -11.75 -4.08
CA PHE A 387 -7.83 -12.47 -4.24
C PHE A 387 -7.76 -13.22 -5.57
N ALA A 388 -8.77 -14.04 -5.89
CA ALA A 388 -8.80 -14.80 -7.12
C ALA A 388 -8.79 -13.91 -8.37
N GLY A 389 -9.59 -12.82 -8.36
CA GLY A 389 -9.62 -11.87 -9.45
C GLY A 389 -8.28 -11.17 -9.67
N ILE A 390 -7.63 -10.66 -8.61
CA ILE A 390 -6.33 -10.00 -8.69
C ILE A 390 -5.23 -11.01 -9.10
N TYR A 391 -5.28 -12.23 -8.56
CA TYR A 391 -4.33 -13.29 -8.89
C TYR A 391 -4.41 -13.69 -10.36
N LEU A 392 -5.63 -13.94 -10.86
CA LEU A 392 -5.85 -14.27 -12.27
C LEU A 392 -5.50 -13.09 -13.19
N PHE A 393 -5.93 -11.87 -12.87
CA PHE A 393 -5.57 -10.67 -13.63
C PHE A 393 -4.05 -10.49 -13.70
N SER A 394 -3.36 -10.64 -12.58
CA SER A 394 -1.91 -10.49 -12.52
C SER A 394 -1.18 -11.57 -13.33
N SER A 395 -1.72 -12.79 -13.39
CA SER A 395 -1.14 -13.87 -14.19
C SER A 395 -1.31 -13.67 -15.70
N CYS A 396 -2.28 -12.82 -16.11
CA CYS A 396 -2.46 -12.39 -17.50
C CYS A 396 -1.48 -11.32 -17.95
N ILE A 397 -0.78 -10.66 -17.01
CA ILE A 397 0.20 -9.62 -17.31
C ILE A 397 1.59 -10.27 -17.41
N HIS A 398 2.04 -10.56 -18.62
CA HIS A 398 3.22 -11.39 -18.87
C HIS A 398 4.54 -10.77 -18.42
N TYR A 399 4.62 -9.45 -18.33
CA TYR A 399 5.81 -8.77 -17.79
C TYR A 399 5.88 -8.80 -16.25
N THR A 400 4.81 -9.15 -15.54
CA THR A 400 4.78 -9.14 -14.07
C THR A 400 5.80 -10.11 -13.48
N VAL A 401 5.93 -11.29 -14.06
CA VAL A 401 6.87 -12.31 -13.60
C VAL A 401 8.31 -11.82 -13.68
N ARG A 402 8.67 -11.12 -14.78
CA ARG A 402 10.04 -10.66 -15.01
C ARG A 402 10.39 -9.36 -14.27
N HIS A 403 9.39 -8.50 -13.98
CA HIS A 403 9.64 -7.19 -13.35
C HIS A 403 9.33 -7.13 -11.85
N GLN A 404 8.83 -8.21 -11.24
CA GLN A 404 8.60 -8.24 -9.80
C GLN A 404 9.88 -8.42 -8.97
N TRP A 405 10.94 -8.95 -9.57
CA TRP A 405 12.20 -9.25 -8.88
C TRP A 405 12.86 -8.02 -8.22
N GLN A 406 12.63 -6.82 -8.77
CA GLN A 406 13.22 -5.59 -8.24
C GLN A 406 12.64 -5.18 -6.89
N ASP A 407 11.35 -5.47 -6.69
CA ASP A 407 10.58 -4.92 -5.58
C ASP A 407 9.76 -5.96 -4.81
N GLY A 408 9.97 -7.24 -5.03
CA GLY A 408 9.21 -8.32 -4.42
C GLY A 408 7.73 -8.37 -4.82
N VAL A 409 6.89 -8.98 -4.00
CA VAL A 409 5.44 -9.08 -4.25
C VAL A 409 4.83 -7.70 -4.47
N ARG A 410 4.23 -7.48 -5.64
CA ARG A 410 3.71 -6.18 -6.04
C ARG A 410 2.22 -6.24 -6.40
N TYR A 411 1.87 -7.07 -7.37
CA TYR A 411 0.55 -7.05 -7.99
C TYR A 411 -0.56 -7.69 -7.14
N ILE A 412 -0.24 -8.60 -6.22
CA ILE A 412 -1.23 -9.23 -5.32
C ILE A 412 -1.51 -8.37 -4.08
N VAL A 413 -0.69 -7.35 -3.81
CA VAL A 413 -0.81 -6.49 -2.62
C VAL A 413 -2.24 -5.95 -2.42
N PRO A 414 -3.02 -5.56 -3.45
CA PRO A 414 -4.39 -5.08 -3.26
C PRO A 414 -5.36 -6.08 -2.64
N ALA A 415 -5.08 -7.38 -2.71
CA ALA A 415 -5.91 -8.43 -2.08
C ALA A 415 -5.58 -8.67 -0.60
N LEU A 416 -4.39 -8.27 -0.13
CA LEU A 416 -3.88 -8.66 1.18
C LEU A 416 -4.72 -8.21 2.37
N PRO A 417 -5.29 -7.00 2.44
CA PRO A 417 -6.11 -6.60 3.58
C PRO A 417 -7.37 -7.47 3.72
N PHE A 418 -7.92 -7.95 2.61
CA PHE A 418 -9.11 -8.80 2.61
C PHE A 418 -8.78 -10.23 3.01
N LEU A 419 -7.70 -10.81 2.49
CA LEU A 419 -7.19 -12.10 2.96
C LEU A 419 -6.85 -12.07 4.44
N LEU A 420 -6.31 -10.95 4.93
CA LEU A 420 -5.94 -10.83 6.33
C LEU A 420 -7.15 -10.84 7.27
N LEU A 421 -8.35 -10.45 6.80
CA LEU A 421 -9.57 -10.64 7.59
C LEU A 421 -9.83 -12.14 7.84
N LEU A 422 -9.60 -12.99 6.85
CA LEU A 422 -9.73 -14.45 6.96
C LEU A 422 -8.65 -15.04 7.87
N VAL A 423 -7.40 -14.62 7.69
CA VAL A 423 -6.28 -14.99 8.58
C VAL A 423 -6.56 -14.62 10.03
N GLY A 424 -7.08 -13.41 10.28
CA GLY A 424 -7.41 -12.92 11.62
C GLY A 424 -8.51 -13.77 12.29
N ASP A 425 -9.48 -14.24 11.52
CA ASP A 425 -10.51 -15.14 12.03
C ASP A 425 -9.94 -16.52 12.45
N VAL A 426 -9.03 -17.06 11.67
CA VAL A 426 -8.31 -18.31 11.99
C VAL A 426 -7.43 -18.10 13.23
N MET A 427 -6.60 -17.05 13.24
CA MET A 427 -5.67 -16.78 14.33
C MET A 427 -6.35 -16.49 15.66
N ALA A 428 -7.56 -15.92 15.65
CA ALA A 428 -8.33 -15.66 16.86
C ALA A 428 -8.74 -16.93 17.64
N ARG A 429 -8.56 -18.12 17.02
CA ARG A 429 -8.86 -19.44 17.62
C ARG A 429 -7.60 -20.20 18.02
N MET A 430 -6.44 -19.71 17.60
CA MET A 430 -5.16 -20.35 17.90
C MET A 430 -4.69 -19.99 19.32
N LYS A 431 -3.92 -20.88 19.93
CA LYS A 431 -3.15 -20.53 21.12
C LYS A 431 -2.19 -19.41 20.81
N ARG A 432 -1.99 -18.47 21.74
CA ARG A 432 -1.13 -17.28 21.53
C ARG A 432 0.27 -17.63 21.01
N TRP A 433 0.88 -18.65 21.61
CA TRP A 433 2.23 -19.09 21.19
C TRP A 433 2.26 -19.65 19.78
N THR A 434 1.26 -20.42 19.37
CA THR A 434 1.16 -20.92 17.99
C THR A 434 0.97 -19.78 17.00
N ALA A 435 0.10 -18.82 17.34
CA ALA A 435 -0.10 -17.63 16.51
C ALA A 435 1.17 -16.79 16.37
N LEU A 436 1.93 -16.60 17.46
CA LEU A 436 3.22 -15.91 17.42
C LEU A 436 4.23 -16.65 16.55
N LEU A 437 4.40 -17.95 16.75
CA LEU A 437 5.36 -18.78 15.98
C LEU A 437 5.10 -18.71 14.48
N ILE A 438 3.83 -18.75 14.05
CA ILE A 438 3.47 -18.69 12.63
C ILE A 438 3.68 -17.29 12.04
N THR A 439 3.57 -16.22 12.84
CA THR A 439 3.77 -14.85 12.35
C THR A 439 5.24 -14.40 12.33
N ILE A 440 6.11 -15.00 13.15
CA ILE A 440 7.53 -14.64 13.22
C ILE A 440 8.22 -14.66 11.84
N PRO A 441 8.11 -15.74 11.03
CA PRO A 441 8.76 -15.76 9.72
C PRO A 441 8.30 -14.61 8.81
N SER A 442 6.99 -14.31 8.77
CA SER A 442 6.45 -13.21 7.97
C SER A 442 6.98 -11.86 8.44
N VAL A 443 7.00 -11.61 9.74
CA VAL A 443 7.53 -10.37 10.32
C VAL A 443 9.02 -10.24 10.04
N LEU A 444 9.81 -11.29 10.32
CA LEU A 444 11.25 -11.29 10.11
C LEU A 444 11.61 -10.99 8.64
N LEU A 445 10.98 -11.71 7.71
CA LEU A 445 11.24 -11.50 6.28
C LEU A 445 10.80 -10.12 5.82
N ALA A 446 9.63 -9.61 6.27
CA ALA A 446 9.17 -8.27 5.92
C ALA A 446 10.14 -7.17 6.41
N TRP A 447 10.72 -7.33 7.60
CA TRP A 447 11.73 -6.40 8.13
C TRP A 447 13.05 -6.48 7.36
N CYS A 448 13.56 -7.68 7.10
CA CYS A 448 14.78 -7.83 6.30
C CYS A 448 14.61 -7.21 4.89
N VAL A 449 13.47 -7.48 4.25
CA VAL A 449 13.18 -6.90 2.92
C VAL A 449 13.01 -5.38 2.99
N ALA A 450 12.38 -4.83 4.02
CA ALA A 450 12.24 -3.38 4.18
C ALA A 450 13.60 -2.69 4.39
N MET A 451 14.55 -3.35 5.06
CA MET A 451 15.91 -2.85 5.27
C MET A 451 16.78 -2.89 4.01
N VAL A 452 16.77 -4.03 3.30
CA VAL A 452 17.75 -4.33 2.21
C VAL A 452 17.16 -4.08 0.82
N ARG A 453 15.84 -4.35 0.65
CA ARG A 453 15.10 -4.22 -0.60
C ARG A 453 15.55 -5.18 -1.71
N GLU A 454 15.86 -6.39 -1.33
CA GLU A 454 16.15 -7.53 -2.20
C GLU A 454 15.12 -8.64 -1.98
N SER A 455 15.32 -9.83 -2.61
CA SER A 455 14.46 -10.99 -2.33
C SER A 455 14.52 -11.40 -0.84
N PRO A 456 13.53 -12.12 -0.31
CA PRO A 456 13.46 -12.43 1.12
C PRO A 456 14.71 -13.10 1.68
N PHE A 457 15.22 -14.11 0.99
CA PHE A 457 16.40 -14.83 1.43
C PHE A 457 17.69 -14.03 1.29
N LEU A 458 17.85 -13.27 0.19
CA LEU A 458 19.01 -12.38 0.04
C LEU A 458 18.99 -11.27 1.09
N SER A 459 17.82 -10.72 1.38
CA SER A 459 17.67 -9.71 2.42
C SER A 459 17.98 -10.26 3.81
N LEU A 460 17.54 -11.49 4.12
CA LEU A 460 17.87 -12.15 5.37
C LEU A 460 19.38 -12.39 5.49
N CYS A 461 20.02 -12.93 4.46
CA CYS A 461 21.47 -13.15 4.44
C CYS A 461 22.24 -11.83 4.60
N ALA A 462 21.80 -10.75 3.93
CA ALA A 462 22.44 -9.44 4.03
C ALA A 462 22.32 -8.86 5.45
N VAL A 463 21.16 -8.97 6.09
CA VAL A 463 20.99 -8.51 7.49
C VAL A 463 21.82 -9.35 8.46
N LEU A 464 21.93 -10.65 8.24
CA LEU A 464 22.76 -11.52 9.09
C LEU A 464 24.26 -11.23 8.94
N ARG A 465 24.70 -10.87 7.72
CA ARG A 465 26.11 -10.56 7.43
C ARG A 465 26.49 -9.13 7.84
N ASP A 466 25.67 -8.14 7.44
CA ASP A 466 26.01 -6.72 7.49
C ASP A 466 25.29 -5.99 8.66
N GLY A 467 24.40 -6.68 9.37
CA GLY A 467 23.64 -6.11 10.48
C GLY A 467 22.46 -5.23 10.03
N LEU A 468 22.08 -4.29 10.91
CA LEU A 468 20.96 -3.37 10.66
C LEU A 468 21.27 -2.41 9.50
N GLN A 469 20.34 -2.28 8.59
CA GLN A 469 20.44 -1.42 7.43
C GLN A 469 19.20 -0.52 7.30
N PHE A 470 19.40 0.68 6.72
CA PHE A 470 18.32 1.59 6.38
C PHE A 470 18.48 1.99 4.90
N PRO A 471 17.45 1.86 4.05
CA PRO A 471 17.58 2.09 2.60
C PRO A 471 18.14 3.47 2.24
N TRP A 472 17.73 4.51 2.97
CA TRP A 472 18.22 5.88 2.76
C TRP A 472 19.70 6.01 3.12
N LEU A 473 20.14 5.38 4.22
CA LEU A 473 21.54 5.42 4.66
C LEU A 473 22.44 4.64 3.70
N THR A 474 21.99 3.47 3.25
CA THR A 474 22.68 2.67 2.23
C THR A 474 22.83 3.44 0.92
N THR A 475 21.81 4.21 0.50
CA THR A 475 21.91 5.05 -0.71
C THR A 475 22.85 6.22 -0.49
N LEU A 476 22.82 6.87 0.67
CA LEU A 476 23.75 7.93 1.02
C LEU A 476 25.19 7.42 1.03
N SER A 477 25.47 6.24 1.60
CA SER A 477 26.82 5.67 1.64
C SER A 477 27.41 5.43 0.25
N ARG A 478 26.57 5.08 -0.74
CA ARG A 478 27.00 4.90 -2.12
C ARG A 478 27.39 6.21 -2.82
N ALA A 479 26.77 7.31 -2.41
CA ALA A 479 27.04 8.66 -2.94
C ALA A 479 27.98 9.48 -2.05
N ALA A 480 28.35 8.93 -0.88
CA ALA A 480 29.02 9.69 0.18
C ALA A 480 30.43 10.10 -0.13
N GLU A 481 31.12 9.44 -1.07
CA GLU A 481 32.46 9.89 -1.51
C GLU A 481 32.46 11.35 -1.97
N GLN A 482 31.32 11.83 -2.48
CA GLN A 482 31.15 13.22 -2.91
C GLN A 482 30.77 14.18 -1.79
N TYR A 483 29.97 13.70 -0.80
CA TYR A 483 29.34 14.56 0.21
C TYR A 483 29.94 14.36 1.60
N TYR A 484 30.24 13.12 1.97
CA TYR A 484 30.79 12.75 3.26
C TYR A 484 31.60 11.45 3.18
N PRO A 485 32.87 11.50 2.76
CA PRO A 485 33.74 10.33 2.56
C PRO A 485 33.74 9.31 3.69
N PRO A 486 33.71 9.70 5.00
CA PRO A 486 33.68 8.74 6.10
C PRO A 486 32.49 7.80 6.08
N LEU A 487 31.35 8.18 5.49
CA LEU A 487 30.20 7.30 5.37
C LEU A 487 30.36 6.27 4.25
N ALA A 488 31.17 6.59 3.24
CA ALA A 488 31.47 5.69 2.13
C ALA A 488 32.45 4.58 2.52
N ASP A 489 33.31 4.78 3.50
CA ASP A 489 34.28 3.80 3.97
C ASP A 489 33.64 2.81 4.96
N PRO A 490 33.53 1.50 4.62
CA PRO A 490 32.98 0.48 5.52
C PRO A 490 33.77 0.31 6.83
N ALA A 491 35.06 0.66 6.83
CA ALA A 491 35.91 0.55 8.00
C ALA A 491 35.75 1.75 8.95
N SER A 492 35.16 2.86 8.48
CA SER A 492 35.00 4.05 9.29
C SER A 492 34.00 3.89 10.43
N PRO A 493 34.22 4.56 11.59
CA PRO A 493 33.24 4.60 12.67
C PRO A 493 31.86 5.11 12.20
N ALA A 494 31.82 6.07 11.27
CA ALA A 494 30.57 6.63 10.74
C ALA A 494 29.69 5.57 10.09
N SER A 495 30.24 4.72 9.22
CA SER A 495 29.47 3.68 8.53
C SER A 495 28.93 2.62 9.49
N ARG A 496 29.65 2.34 10.59
CA ARG A 496 29.27 1.35 11.61
C ARG A 496 28.21 1.89 12.58
N TYR A 497 28.36 3.13 13.04
CA TYR A 497 27.52 3.67 14.12
C TYR A 497 26.25 4.36 13.64
N PHE A 498 26.19 4.91 12.42
CA PHE A 498 24.98 5.57 11.94
C PHE A 498 23.76 4.65 11.87
N PRO A 499 23.84 3.38 11.40
CA PRO A 499 22.71 2.48 11.47
C PRO A 499 22.22 2.21 12.91
N LEU A 500 23.15 2.10 13.86
CA LEU A 500 22.81 1.89 15.28
C LEU A 500 22.15 3.12 15.89
N LEU A 501 22.65 4.33 15.57
CA LEU A 501 22.03 5.58 16.02
C LEU A 501 20.63 5.76 15.44
N ALA A 502 20.43 5.43 14.17
CA ALA A 502 19.10 5.46 13.54
C ALA A 502 18.15 4.46 14.22
N ALA A 503 18.61 3.25 14.49
CA ALA A 503 17.83 2.23 15.22
C ALA A 503 17.52 2.66 16.66
N LEU A 504 18.48 3.26 17.36
CA LEU A 504 18.26 3.81 18.71
C LEU A 504 17.23 4.94 18.69
N GLY A 505 17.33 5.87 17.74
CA GLY A 505 16.35 6.94 17.55
C GLY A 505 14.94 6.41 17.30
N LEU A 506 14.81 5.38 16.46
CA LEU A 506 13.55 4.67 16.23
C LEU A 506 13.02 4.03 17.53
N ALA A 507 13.87 3.30 18.26
CA ALA A 507 13.49 2.65 19.52
C ALA A 507 13.03 3.67 20.58
N VAL A 508 13.75 4.78 20.74
CA VAL A 508 13.36 5.89 21.64
C VAL A 508 12.03 6.49 21.22
N GLY A 509 11.83 6.75 19.93
CA GLY A 509 10.55 7.27 19.41
C GLY A 509 9.39 6.33 19.70
N LEU A 510 9.56 5.02 19.47
CA LEU A 510 8.55 3.99 19.79
C LEU A 510 8.28 3.94 21.31
N PHE A 511 9.32 3.98 22.13
CA PHE A 511 9.18 4.03 23.58
C PHE A 511 8.34 5.24 24.02
N LEU A 512 8.64 6.43 23.52
CA LEU A 512 7.90 7.65 23.84
C LEU A 512 6.42 7.56 23.42
N ILE A 513 6.10 7.03 22.22
CA ILE A 513 4.72 6.84 21.76
C ILE A 513 3.93 5.97 22.76
N TRP A 514 4.56 4.94 23.31
CA TRP A 514 3.86 3.99 24.18
C TRP A 514 3.88 4.37 25.67
N ARG A 515 4.85 5.16 26.13
CA ARG A 515 4.98 5.59 27.54
C ARG A 515 4.29 6.92 27.83
N VAL A 516 4.49 7.94 26.97
CA VAL A 516 4.04 9.32 27.24
C VAL A 516 2.58 9.55 26.85
N GLY A 517 2.01 8.71 25.99
CA GLY A 517 0.61 8.85 25.57
C GLY A 517 -0.38 8.59 26.73
N PRO A 518 -1.62 9.10 26.65
CA PRO A 518 -2.63 8.89 27.69
C PRO A 518 -2.79 7.40 28.00
N PRO A 519 -2.97 7.00 29.28
CA PRO A 519 -2.97 5.62 29.70
C PRO A 519 -4.02 4.81 28.95
N ALA A 520 -3.58 3.88 28.08
CA ALA A 520 -4.44 3.08 27.24
C ALA A 520 -5.24 2.02 28.01
N PHE A 521 -4.84 1.72 29.24
CA PHE A 521 -5.34 0.61 30.06
C PHE A 521 -5.62 1.02 31.51
N ARG A 522 -6.44 2.04 31.75
CA ARG A 522 -7.15 2.09 33.02
C ARG A 522 -8.40 1.22 32.89
N HIS A 523 -8.32 -0.03 33.33
CA HIS A 523 -9.50 -0.77 33.73
C HIS A 523 -10.28 0.14 34.68
N ARG A 524 -11.41 0.69 34.24
CA ARG A 524 -12.44 1.11 35.18
C ARG A 524 -12.83 -0.17 35.94
N ARG A 525 -12.34 -0.32 37.17
CA ARG A 525 -12.97 -1.25 38.10
C ARG A 525 -14.43 -0.85 38.12
N PRO A 526 -15.38 -1.80 38.00
CA PRO A 526 -16.78 -1.48 38.26
C PRO A 526 -16.83 -0.91 39.69
N ALA A 527 -17.44 0.25 39.85
CA ALA A 527 -17.80 0.74 41.15
C ALA A 527 -18.68 -0.31 41.78
N SER A 528 -18.21 -0.87 42.90
CA SER A 528 -18.94 -1.81 43.78
C SER A 528 -20.18 -1.15 44.34
#